data_c9f34fad80c4aef91c945034f91be521
#
_entry.id   c9f34fad80c4aef91c945034f91be521
#
_cell.length_a   1.000
_cell.length_b   1.000
_cell.length_c   1.000
_cell.angle_alpha   90.00
_cell.angle_beta   90.00
_cell.angle_gamma   90.00
#
_symmetry.space_group_name_H-M   'P 1'
#
loop_
_entity.id
_entity.type
_entity.pdbx_description
1 polymer ?
#
loop_
_entity_poly.entity_id
_entity_poly.type
_entity_poly.pdbx_seq_one_letter_code
_entity_poly.pdbx_strand_id
1 'polypeptide(L)'
;LTRRIGEAGKRLHTGRSRNDQVATDTRLGVKALAKELMEANLELRHVLVDAAKKYDKVILPGYTHMQHAQPVLLSHHLLAYSWMFARDFTRLKAAFDAADNCPLGAAALAGTSYPLDRQMTAAELGFAGVIPNSLDAVSDRDFLLDLHYAGSVMAMHLSRLSEEIVLWSSSEFGFITLSDSYSTGSSIMPQKK
;
A
#
# COMPACT_ATOMS: atom_id res chain seq x y z
N LEU A 1 28.57 -18.58 -6.68
CA LEU A 1 29.39 -17.75 -5.81
C LEU A 1 30.77 -18.37 -5.59
N THR A 2 30.85 -19.64 -5.13
CA THR A 2 32.13 -20.37 -4.89
C THR A 2 33.06 -20.36 -6.11
N ARG A 3 32.53 -20.45 -7.35
CA ARG A 3 33.34 -20.31 -8.57
C ARG A 3 33.98 -18.95 -8.72
N ARG A 4 33.41 -17.87 -8.12
CA ARG A 4 33.90 -16.49 -8.21
C ARG A 4 34.87 -16.12 -7.09
N ILE A 5 34.59 -16.58 -5.85
CA ILE A 5 35.31 -16.14 -4.65
C ILE A 5 35.95 -17.30 -3.85
N GLY A 6 36.00 -18.52 -4.43
CA GLY A 6 36.65 -19.66 -3.81
C GLY A 6 35.94 -20.16 -2.54
N GLU A 7 36.71 -20.72 -1.60
CA GLU A 7 36.20 -21.35 -0.37
C GLU A 7 35.38 -20.38 0.53
N ALA A 8 35.65 -19.08 0.47
CA ALA A 8 34.87 -18.07 1.19
C ALA A 8 33.36 -18.12 0.80
N GLY A 9 33.06 -18.47 -0.45
CA GLY A 9 31.68 -18.61 -0.92
C GLY A 9 30.88 -19.71 -0.23
N LYS A 10 31.54 -20.70 0.33
CA LYS A 10 30.89 -21.80 1.11
C LYS A 10 30.44 -21.34 2.50
N ARG A 11 31.01 -20.27 3.02
CA ARG A 11 30.74 -19.74 4.37
C ARG A 11 29.58 -18.76 4.42
N LEU A 12 29.05 -18.31 3.27
CA LEU A 12 28.01 -17.30 3.21
C LEU A 12 26.74 -17.67 4.00
N HIS A 13 26.43 -18.97 4.07
CA HIS A 13 25.24 -19.46 4.77
C HIS A 13 25.48 -19.82 6.24
N THR A 14 26.67 -19.57 6.77
CA THR A 14 27.02 -19.92 8.16
C THR A 14 26.12 -19.16 9.15
N GLY A 15 25.58 -19.85 10.15
CA GLY A 15 24.71 -19.29 11.19
C GLY A 15 23.31 -18.88 10.71
N ARG A 16 22.91 -19.28 9.50
CA ARG A 16 21.61 -18.90 8.89
C ARG A 16 20.85 -20.16 8.47
N SER A 17 19.53 -20.10 8.60
CA SER A 17 18.61 -21.09 8.03
C SER A 17 17.86 -20.47 6.84
N ARG A 18 17.23 -21.30 6.02
CA ARG A 18 16.25 -20.87 5.05
C ARG A 18 15.02 -20.23 5.74
N ASN A 19 14.67 -20.67 6.95
CA ASN A 19 13.48 -20.20 7.68
C ASN A 19 13.59 -18.72 8.05
N ASP A 20 14.66 -18.31 8.75
CA ASP A 20 14.86 -16.91 9.11
C ASP A 20 15.18 -16.03 7.89
N GLN A 21 15.86 -16.58 6.87
CA GLN A 21 16.09 -15.88 5.61
C GLN A 21 14.78 -15.55 4.90
N VAL A 22 13.89 -16.51 4.68
CA VAL A 22 12.61 -16.29 3.99
C VAL A 22 11.72 -15.33 4.78
N ALA A 23 11.69 -15.45 6.12
CA ALA A 23 10.97 -14.51 6.95
C ALA A 23 11.50 -13.07 6.79
N THR A 24 12.82 -12.90 6.71
CA THR A 24 13.47 -11.60 6.46
C THR A 24 13.13 -11.04 5.09
N ASP A 25 13.29 -11.85 4.04
CA ASP A 25 13.00 -11.45 2.66
C ASP A 25 11.53 -11.03 2.51
N THR A 26 10.60 -11.75 3.11
CA THR A 26 9.18 -11.43 3.10
C THR A 26 8.90 -10.08 3.77
N ARG A 27 9.52 -9.81 4.93
CA ARG A 27 9.35 -8.52 5.63
C ARG A 27 9.94 -7.35 4.84
N LEU A 28 11.12 -7.52 4.23
CA LEU A 28 11.70 -6.51 3.35
C LEU A 28 10.80 -6.20 2.16
N GLY A 29 10.23 -7.24 1.53
CA GLY A 29 9.28 -7.08 0.42
C GLY A 29 8.02 -6.33 0.84
N VAL A 30 7.45 -6.65 2.00
CA VAL A 30 6.27 -5.96 2.55
C VAL A 30 6.58 -4.50 2.88
N LYS A 31 7.72 -4.21 3.48
CA LYS A 31 8.16 -2.83 3.76
C LYS A 31 8.28 -2.01 2.47
N ALA A 32 8.90 -2.58 1.44
CA ALA A 32 9.04 -1.92 0.15
C ALA A 32 7.67 -1.61 -0.48
N LEU A 33 6.79 -2.63 -0.57
CA LEU A 33 5.45 -2.48 -1.13
C LEU A 33 4.59 -1.49 -0.34
N ALA A 34 4.60 -1.56 1.00
CA ALA A 34 3.85 -0.63 1.84
C ALA A 34 4.31 0.82 1.63
N LYS A 35 5.62 1.04 1.45
CA LYS A 35 6.18 2.36 1.14
C LYS A 35 5.69 2.88 -0.21
N GLU A 36 5.76 2.07 -1.27
CA GLU A 36 5.25 2.43 -2.60
C GLU A 36 3.76 2.79 -2.55
N LEU A 37 2.95 2.01 -1.84
CA LEU A 37 1.52 2.28 -1.67
C LEU A 37 1.26 3.57 -0.87
N MET A 38 2.06 3.86 0.14
CA MET A 38 1.96 5.12 0.90
C MET A 38 2.32 6.33 0.03
N GLU A 39 3.35 6.24 -0.80
CA GLU A 39 3.75 7.30 -1.74
C GLU A 39 2.65 7.57 -2.77
N ALA A 40 2.12 6.53 -3.42
CA ALA A 40 1.00 6.65 -4.36
C ALA A 40 -0.28 7.21 -3.71
N ASN A 41 -0.56 6.82 -2.46
CA ASN A 41 -1.68 7.37 -1.68
C ASN A 41 -1.51 8.87 -1.44
N LEU A 42 -0.31 9.33 -1.10
CA LEU A 42 -0.02 10.76 -0.91
C LEU A 42 -0.19 11.54 -2.21
N GLU A 43 0.29 11.02 -3.34
CA GLU A 43 0.12 11.63 -4.65
C GLU A 43 -1.36 11.79 -5.01
N LEU A 44 -2.16 10.74 -4.84
CA LEU A 44 -3.61 10.81 -5.07
C LEU A 44 -4.28 11.87 -4.17
N ARG A 45 -3.90 11.95 -2.91
CA ARG A 45 -4.43 12.96 -1.98
C ARG A 45 -4.06 14.37 -2.40
N HIS A 46 -2.85 14.60 -2.89
CA HIS A 46 -2.43 15.90 -3.44
C HIS A 46 -3.29 16.29 -4.64
N VAL A 47 -3.52 15.37 -5.59
CA VAL A 47 -4.40 15.61 -6.74
C VAL A 47 -5.82 15.97 -6.32
N LEU A 48 -6.38 15.27 -5.33
CA LEU A 48 -7.72 15.57 -4.80
C LEU A 48 -7.80 16.95 -4.13
N VAL A 49 -6.79 17.32 -3.36
CA VAL A 49 -6.70 18.63 -2.69
C VAL A 49 -6.55 19.75 -3.72
N ASP A 50 -5.72 19.57 -4.75
CA ASP A 50 -5.53 20.59 -5.79
C ASP A 50 -6.78 20.74 -6.67
N ALA A 51 -7.46 19.63 -6.98
CA ALA A 51 -8.76 19.69 -7.63
C ALA A 51 -9.82 20.40 -6.75
N ALA A 52 -9.84 20.13 -5.45
CA ALA A 52 -10.74 20.82 -4.52
C ALA A 52 -10.48 22.35 -4.48
N LYS A 53 -9.22 22.77 -4.47
CA LYS A 53 -8.87 24.20 -4.57
C LYS A 53 -9.31 24.81 -5.89
N LYS A 54 -9.06 24.11 -7.01
CA LYS A 54 -9.41 24.59 -8.37
C LYS A 54 -10.91 24.77 -8.55
N TYR A 55 -11.72 23.92 -7.93
CA TYR A 55 -13.19 23.89 -8.09
C TYR A 55 -13.93 24.29 -6.82
N ASP A 56 -13.36 25.19 -6.02
CA ASP A 56 -13.85 25.57 -4.70
C ASP A 56 -15.26 26.23 -4.70
N LYS A 57 -15.70 26.76 -5.84
CA LYS A 57 -17.00 27.43 -6.02
C LYS A 57 -18.03 26.60 -6.79
N VAL A 58 -17.65 25.39 -7.25
CA VAL A 58 -18.55 24.54 -8.02
C VAL A 58 -19.52 23.85 -7.08
N ILE A 59 -20.81 24.00 -7.34
CA ILE A 59 -21.89 23.38 -6.59
C ILE A 59 -22.44 22.20 -7.40
N LEU A 60 -22.60 21.06 -6.76
CA LEU A 60 -23.24 19.85 -7.27
C LEU A 60 -24.50 19.53 -6.47
N PRO A 61 -25.50 18.85 -7.07
CA PRO A 61 -26.53 18.20 -6.27
C PRO A 61 -25.92 17.02 -5.51
N GLY A 62 -26.08 16.99 -4.19
CA GLY A 62 -25.81 15.81 -3.38
C GLY A 62 -26.94 14.80 -3.54
N TYR A 63 -26.64 13.51 -3.43
CA TYR A 63 -27.59 12.42 -3.58
C TYR A 63 -27.64 11.54 -2.34
N THR A 64 -28.85 11.09 -2.00
CA THR A 64 -29.08 9.94 -1.11
C THR A 64 -30.12 9.05 -1.79
N HIS A 65 -29.87 7.73 -1.78
CA HIS A 65 -30.79 6.76 -2.42
C HIS A 65 -31.10 7.10 -3.89
N MET A 66 -30.11 7.62 -4.62
CA MET A 66 -30.25 8.07 -6.02
C MET A 66 -31.27 9.22 -6.22
N GLN A 67 -31.63 9.94 -5.15
CA GLN A 67 -32.52 11.10 -5.19
C GLN A 67 -31.74 12.37 -4.87
N HIS A 68 -32.11 13.47 -5.53
CA HIS A 68 -31.55 14.79 -5.20
C HIS A 68 -31.80 15.12 -3.72
N ALA A 69 -30.76 15.52 -3.02
CA ALA A 69 -30.83 15.88 -1.61
C ALA A 69 -30.42 17.35 -1.43
N GLN A 70 -29.20 17.61 -0.97
CA GLN A 70 -28.74 18.97 -0.66
C GLN A 70 -27.69 19.41 -1.68
N PRO A 71 -27.56 20.74 -1.96
CA PRO A 71 -26.42 21.27 -2.71
C PRO A 71 -25.13 21.01 -1.91
N VAL A 72 -24.08 20.57 -2.62
CA VAL A 72 -22.76 20.27 -2.05
C VAL A 72 -21.70 20.95 -2.90
N LEU A 73 -20.68 21.53 -2.28
CA LEU A 73 -19.51 21.99 -3.01
C LEU A 73 -18.70 20.78 -3.51
N LEU A 74 -18.27 20.82 -4.76
CA LEU A 74 -17.40 19.78 -5.34
C LEU A 74 -16.11 19.63 -4.51
N SER A 75 -15.55 20.76 -4.04
CA SER A 75 -14.39 20.74 -3.14
C SER A 75 -14.64 19.96 -1.86
N HIS A 76 -15.79 20.12 -1.23
CA HIS A 76 -16.17 19.37 -0.03
C HIS A 76 -16.29 17.87 -0.31
N HIS A 77 -16.87 17.51 -1.45
CA HIS A 77 -17.02 16.14 -1.90
C HIS A 77 -15.65 15.47 -2.14
N LEU A 78 -14.76 16.13 -2.89
CA LEU A 78 -13.40 15.62 -3.16
C LEU A 78 -12.57 15.47 -1.87
N LEU A 79 -12.70 16.38 -0.93
CA LEU A 79 -12.02 16.31 0.36
C LEU A 79 -12.52 15.15 1.23
N ALA A 80 -13.76 14.68 1.06
CA ALA A 80 -14.23 13.46 1.74
C ALA A 80 -13.38 12.25 1.37
N TYR A 81 -13.02 12.10 0.08
CA TYR A 81 -12.10 11.05 -0.37
C TYR A 81 -10.68 11.26 0.13
N SER A 82 -10.18 12.50 0.15
CA SER A 82 -8.87 12.80 0.74
C SER A 82 -8.78 12.34 2.20
N TRP A 83 -9.87 12.49 2.99
CA TRP A 83 -9.95 11.97 4.37
C TRP A 83 -10.02 10.43 4.44
N MET A 84 -10.69 9.78 3.49
CA MET A 84 -10.69 8.32 3.41
C MET A 84 -9.27 7.78 3.17
N PHE A 85 -8.57 8.34 2.18
CA PHE A 85 -7.18 7.96 1.87
C PHE A 85 -6.20 8.36 2.97
N ALA A 86 -6.46 9.39 3.76
CA ALA A 86 -5.66 9.71 4.94
C ALA A 86 -5.71 8.57 5.99
N ARG A 87 -6.88 7.99 6.21
CA ARG A 87 -7.02 6.83 7.09
C ARG A 87 -6.38 5.57 6.50
N ASP A 88 -6.38 5.42 5.17
CA ASP A 88 -5.69 4.30 4.51
C ASP A 88 -4.18 4.41 4.63
N PHE A 89 -3.62 5.62 4.52
CA PHE A 89 -2.20 5.88 4.79
C PHE A 89 -1.80 5.41 6.20
N THR A 90 -2.63 5.72 7.21
CA THR A 90 -2.37 5.27 8.60
C THR A 90 -2.38 3.75 8.71
N ARG A 91 -3.27 3.04 7.99
CA ARG A 91 -3.29 1.57 7.95
C ARG A 91 -2.05 0.99 7.28
N LEU A 92 -1.65 1.55 6.13
CA LEU A 92 -0.44 1.12 5.42
C LEU A 92 0.80 1.33 6.29
N LYS A 93 0.87 2.45 7.00
CA LYS A 93 1.96 2.72 7.95
C LYS A 93 2.00 1.69 9.08
N ALA A 94 0.85 1.32 9.64
CA ALA A 94 0.79 0.29 10.67
C ALA A 94 1.27 -1.08 10.16
N ALA A 95 0.91 -1.46 8.93
CA ALA A 95 1.40 -2.68 8.29
C ALA A 95 2.92 -2.62 8.03
N PHE A 96 3.45 -1.47 7.63
CA PHE A 96 4.89 -1.25 7.51
C PHE A 96 5.59 -1.44 8.86
N ASP A 97 5.09 -0.79 9.92
CA ASP A 97 5.67 -0.86 11.27
C ASP A 97 5.62 -2.29 11.83
N ALA A 98 4.56 -3.05 11.56
CA ALA A 98 4.45 -4.47 11.94
C ALA A 98 5.50 -5.35 11.23
N ALA A 99 5.88 -5.02 9.99
CA ALA A 99 6.92 -5.70 9.26
C ALA A 99 8.34 -5.28 9.68
N ASP A 100 8.51 -4.16 10.39
CA ASP A 100 9.80 -3.48 10.59
C ASP A 100 10.64 -4.02 11.76
N ASN A 101 10.61 -5.35 11.96
CA ASN A 101 11.48 -6.04 12.90
C ASN A 101 12.17 -7.23 12.24
N CYS A 102 13.49 -7.33 12.43
CA CYS A 102 14.35 -8.32 11.76
C CYS A 102 14.26 -9.70 12.42
N PRO A 103 13.90 -10.76 11.69
CA PRO A 103 13.93 -12.14 12.20
C PRO A 103 15.29 -12.80 12.03
N LEU A 104 16.20 -12.26 11.21
CA LEU A 104 17.45 -12.90 10.84
C LEU A 104 18.34 -13.15 12.07
N GLY A 105 18.96 -14.32 12.14
CA GLY A 105 19.70 -14.81 13.30
C GLY A 105 18.87 -15.68 14.24
N ALA A 106 17.56 -15.83 13.99
CA ALA A 106 16.72 -16.84 14.66
C ALA A 106 17.03 -18.27 14.18
N ALA A 107 17.78 -18.40 13.08
CA ALA A 107 18.13 -19.64 12.42
C ALA A 107 16.89 -20.49 12.08
N ALA A 108 16.90 -21.80 12.34
CA ALA A 108 15.77 -22.67 11.99
C ALA A 108 14.52 -22.37 12.85
N LEU A 109 14.70 -22.17 14.16
CA LEU A 109 13.64 -21.87 15.14
C LEU A 109 14.14 -21.45 16.53
N ALA A 110 15.33 -21.91 16.94
CA ALA A 110 15.82 -21.76 18.32
C ALA A 110 17.14 -20.97 18.42
N GLY A 111 17.48 -20.20 17.39
CA GLY A 111 18.74 -19.47 17.32
C GLY A 111 19.90 -20.37 16.88
N THR A 112 21.11 -19.90 17.15
CA THR A 112 22.36 -20.58 16.78
C THR A 112 23.42 -20.39 17.86
N SER A 113 24.38 -21.32 17.95
CA SER A 113 25.54 -21.20 18.82
C SER A 113 26.63 -20.28 18.27
N TYR A 114 26.51 -19.83 17.02
CA TYR A 114 27.44 -18.85 16.45
C TYR A 114 27.22 -17.47 17.08
N PRO A 115 28.29 -16.71 17.35
CA PRO A 115 28.21 -15.38 17.93
C PRO A 115 27.76 -14.36 16.87
N LEU A 116 26.47 -14.36 16.53
CA LEU A 116 25.88 -13.43 15.58
C LEU A 116 25.49 -12.12 16.28
N ASP A 117 25.80 -10.98 15.65
CA ASP A 117 25.27 -9.68 16.05
C ASP A 117 23.96 -9.40 15.26
N ARG A 118 22.83 -9.72 15.89
CA ARG A 118 21.50 -9.54 15.30
C ARG A 118 21.12 -8.06 15.19
N GLN A 119 21.61 -7.20 16.08
CA GLN A 119 21.34 -5.77 16.05
C GLN A 119 22.05 -5.12 14.87
N MET A 120 23.33 -5.42 14.67
CA MET A 120 24.08 -4.97 13.50
C MET A 120 23.38 -5.43 12.20
N THR A 121 22.98 -6.70 12.13
CA THR A 121 22.30 -7.25 10.95
C THR A 121 20.98 -6.53 10.68
N ALA A 122 20.19 -6.25 11.71
CA ALA A 122 18.93 -5.50 11.58
C ALA A 122 19.17 -4.09 11.05
N ALA A 123 20.16 -3.38 11.61
CA ALA A 123 20.53 -2.03 11.18
C ALA A 123 21.01 -2.00 9.72
N GLU A 124 21.89 -2.93 9.32
CA GLU A 124 22.40 -3.04 7.95
C GLU A 124 21.28 -3.33 6.92
N LEU A 125 20.23 -4.05 7.33
CA LEU A 125 19.06 -4.34 6.50
C LEU A 125 17.97 -3.25 6.59
N GLY A 126 18.17 -2.20 7.40
CA GLY A 126 17.22 -1.10 7.54
C GLY A 126 15.95 -1.47 8.30
N PHE A 127 16.04 -2.38 9.27
CA PHE A 127 14.96 -2.65 10.23
C PHE A 127 15.09 -1.78 11.49
N ALA A 128 13.97 -1.43 12.10
CA ALA A 128 13.92 -0.68 13.34
C ALA A 128 14.45 -1.47 14.55
N GLY A 129 14.36 -2.80 14.51
CA GLY A 129 14.81 -3.65 15.59
C GLY A 129 14.88 -5.12 15.22
N VAL A 130 15.01 -5.98 16.22
CA VAL A 130 15.01 -7.44 16.06
C VAL A 130 13.81 -8.05 16.76
N ILE A 131 13.30 -9.18 16.24
CA ILE A 131 12.26 -9.95 16.92
C ILE A 131 12.94 -10.75 18.05
N PRO A 132 12.54 -10.53 19.32
CA PRO A 132 13.26 -11.12 20.46
C PRO A 132 13.15 -12.64 20.54
N ASN A 133 11.96 -13.17 20.27
CA ASN A 133 11.71 -14.61 20.34
C ASN A 133 12.00 -15.26 19.00
N SER A 134 12.89 -16.27 18.98
CA SER A 134 13.31 -16.93 17.73
C SER A 134 12.24 -17.79 17.10
N LEU A 135 11.34 -18.38 17.88
CA LEU A 135 10.21 -19.19 17.37
C LEU A 135 9.20 -18.28 16.65
N ASP A 136 8.85 -17.16 17.27
CA ASP A 136 7.99 -16.15 16.69
C ASP A 136 8.62 -15.53 15.42
N ALA A 137 9.90 -15.21 15.46
CA ALA A 137 10.64 -14.60 14.36
C ALA A 137 10.56 -15.37 13.04
N VAL A 138 10.57 -16.70 13.08
CA VAL A 138 10.50 -17.53 11.87
C VAL A 138 9.08 -17.91 11.47
N SER A 139 8.11 -17.83 12.38
CA SER A 139 6.72 -18.26 12.15
C SER A 139 5.75 -17.14 11.85
N ASP A 140 5.96 -15.93 12.39
CA ASP A 140 5.03 -14.82 12.23
C ASP A 140 4.82 -14.43 10.77
N ARG A 141 3.55 -14.24 10.42
CA ARG A 141 3.09 -13.73 9.12
C ARG A 141 1.93 -12.73 9.27
N ASP A 142 1.64 -12.25 10.48
CA ASP A 142 0.51 -11.37 10.77
C ASP A 142 0.63 -10.04 10.01
N PHE A 143 1.84 -9.53 9.84
CA PHE A 143 2.12 -8.33 9.04
C PHE A 143 1.67 -8.42 7.57
N LEU A 144 1.56 -9.64 7.01
CA LEU A 144 0.97 -9.86 5.68
C LEU A 144 -0.54 -9.62 5.69
N LEU A 145 -1.22 -10.10 6.75
CA LEU A 145 -2.66 -9.88 6.91
C LEU A 145 -2.96 -8.40 7.11
N ASP A 146 -2.12 -7.69 7.86
CA ASP A 146 -2.23 -6.23 8.05
C ASP A 146 -2.12 -5.48 6.72
N LEU A 147 -1.13 -5.84 5.87
CA LEU A 147 -0.97 -5.25 4.54
C LEU A 147 -2.18 -5.55 3.64
N HIS A 148 -2.64 -6.79 3.62
CA HIS A 148 -3.81 -7.19 2.82
C HIS A 148 -5.08 -6.48 3.28
N TYR A 149 -5.28 -6.34 4.59
CA TYR A 149 -6.38 -5.58 5.15
C TYR A 149 -6.31 -4.10 4.72
N ALA A 150 -5.16 -3.44 4.90
CA ALA A 150 -4.97 -2.05 4.50
C ALA A 150 -5.23 -1.86 3.01
N GLY A 151 -4.69 -2.74 2.16
CA GLY A 151 -4.91 -2.73 0.71
C GLY A 151 -6.37 -2.93 0.32
N SER A 152 -7.08 -3.84 0.98
CA SER A 152 -8.50 -4.12 0.71
C SER A 152 -9.38 -2.91 1.04
N VAL A 153 -9.13 -2.22 2.16
CA VAL A 153 -9.88 -1.00 2.52
C VAL A 153 -9.59 0.12 1.55
N MET A 154 -8.33 0.30 1.15
CA MET A 154 -7.95 1.31 0.15
C MET A 154 -8.59 1.02 -1.22
N ALA A 155 -8.60 -0.23 -1.66
CA ALA A 155 -9.25 -0.64 -2.91
C ALA A 155 -10.76 -0.36 -2.89
N MET A 156 -11.43 -0.56 -1.76
CA MET A 156 -12.84 -0.20 -1.59
C MET A 156 -13.07 1.31 -1.73
N HIS A 157 -12.20 2.16 -1.16
CA HIS A 157 -12.31 3.61 -1.34
C HIS A 157 -12.04 4.04 -2.78
N LEU A 158 -11.05 3.42 -3.45
CA LEU A 158 -10.77 3.65 -4.88
C LEU A 158 -11.97 3.24 -5.75
N SER A 159 -12.58 2.09 -5.48
CA SER A 159 -13.78 1.61 -6.19
C SER A 159 -14.93 2.61 -6.05
N ARG A 160 -15.17 3.15 -4.87
CA ARG A 160 -16.22 4.16 -4.65
C ARG A 160 -15.97 5.44 -5.45
N LEU A 161 -14.73 5.97 -5.40
CA LEU A 161 -14.38 7.17 -6.17
C LEU A 161 -14.52 6.92 -7.68
N SER A 162 -14.07 5.75 -8.14
CA SER A 162 -14.19 5.38 -9.56
C SER A 162 -15.63 5.27 -10.01
N GLU A 163 -16.51 4.68 -9.20
CA GLU A 163 -17.93 4.58 -9.50
C GLU A 163 -18.60 5.94 -9.59
N GLU A 164 -18.27 6.90 -8.73
CA GLU A 164 -18.78 8.26 -8.85
C GLU A 164 -18.31 8.95 -10.13
N ILE A 165 -17.05 8.76 -10.53
CA ILE A 165 -16.53 9.30 -11.80
C ILE A 165 -17.27 8.70 -12.98
N VAL A 166 -17.57 7.39 -12.96
CA VAL A 166 -18.35 6.71 -14.00
C VAL A 166 -19.75 7.31 -14.07
N LEU A 167 -20.46 7.42 -12.94
CA LEU A 167 -21.78 8.02 -12.87
C LEU A 167 -21.77 9.47 -13.37
N TRP A 168 -20.84 10.29 -12.91
CA TRP A 168 -20.76 11.71 -13.28
C TRP A 168 -20.43 11.94 -14.75
N SER A 169 -19.77 11.01 -15.41
CA SER A 169 -19.46 11.07 -16.83
C SER A 169 -20.57 10.51 -17.73
N SER A 170 -21.60 9.89 -17.16
CA SER A 170 -22.74 9.36 -17.91
C SER A 170 -23.61 10.47 -18.50
N SER A 171 -24.38 10.17 -19.55
CA SER A 171 -25.31 11.11 -20.18
C SER A 171 -26.42 11.60 -19.24
N GLU A 172 -26.78 10.77 -18.25
CA GLU A 172 -27.82 11.08 -17.26
C GLU A 172 -27.38 12.12 -16.24
N PHE A 173 -26.10 12.08 -15.82
CA PHE A 173 -25.54 13.05 -14.86
C PHE A 173 -24.80 14.19 -15.55
N GLY A 174 -23.87 13.90 -16.45
CA GLY A 174 -23.17 14.90 -17.26
C GLY A 174 -22.38 15.94 -16.45
N PHE A 175 -21.94 15.60 -15.23
CA PHE A 175 -21.25 16.56 -14.36
C PHE A 175 -19.79 16.77 -14.76
N ILE A 176 -19.18 15.76 -15.40
CA ILE A 176 -17.80 15.80 -15.86
C ILE A 176 -17.67 15.24 -17.27
N THR A 177 -16.65 15.67 -17.98
CA THR A 177 -16.24 15.09 -19.27
C THR A 177 -14.84 14.53 -19.11
N LEU A 178 -14.68 13.24 -19.41
CA LEU A 178 -13.36 12.59 -19.40
C LEU A 178 -12.60 12.90 -20.68
N SER A 179 -11.27 13.04 -20.55
CA SER A 179 -10.38 13.17 -21.71
C SER A 179 -10.39 11.89 -22.54
N ASP A 180 -10.30 12.03 -23.86
CA ASP A 180 -10.24 10.92 -24.81
C ASP A 180 -9.06 9.96 -24.53
N SER A 181 -7.97 10.49 -23.97
CA SER A 181 -6.80 9.68 -23.58
C SER A 181 -7.07 8.71 -22.43
N TYR A 182 -8.15 8.93 -21.67
CA TYR A 182 -8.57 8.10 -20.54
C TYR A 182 -9.94 7.43 -20.75
N SER A 183 -10.49 7.52 -21.98
CA SER A 183 -11.78 6.93 -22.33
C SER A 183 -11.61 5.98 -23.49
N THR A 184 -12.27 4.83 -23.42
CA THR A 184 -12.32 3.87 -24.54
C THR A 184 -13.66 3.96 -25.25
N GLY A 185 -13.62 4.06 -26.57
CA GLY A 185 -14.82 3.95 -27.38
C GLY A 185 -15.26 2.50 -27.58
N SER A 186 -16.48 2.33 -28.08
CA SER A 186 -16.96 1.03 -28.53
C SER A 186 -16.67 0.83 -30.03
N SER A 187 -16.19 -0.36 -30.41
CA SER A 187 -15.93 -0.69 -31.82
C SER A 187 -17.21 -0.77 -32.67
N ILE A 188 -18.33 -1.11 -32.07
CA ILE A 188 -19.63 -1.28 -32.74
C ILE A 188 -20.56 -0.06 -32.53
N MET A 189 -20.34 0.73 -31.51
CA MET A 189 -21.14 1.90 -31.16
C MET A 189 -20.24 3.13 -31.08
N PRO A 190 -19.96 3.80 -32.22
CA PRO A 190 -18.97 4.91 -32.26
C PRO A 190 -19.36 6.13 -31.41
N GLN A 191 -20.64 6.29 -31.07
CA GLN A 191 -21.15 7.35 -30.20
C GLN A 191 -20.91 7.06 -28.72
N LYS A 192 -20.55 5.85 -28.35
CA LYS A 192 -20.35 5.43 -26.97
C LYS A 192 -18.89 5.65 -26.56
N LYS A 193 -18.72 6.44 -25.53
CA LYS A 193 -17.44 6.65 -24.83
C LYS A 193 -17.52 6.12 -23.40
#